data_62c3ce255aaaa7c806df8b51f0520039
#
_entry.id   62c3ce255aaaa7c806df8b51f0520039
#
_cell.length_a   1.000
_cell.length_b   1.000
_cell.length_c   1.000
_cell.angle_alpha   90.00
_cell.angle_beta   90.00
_cell.angle_gamma   90.00
#
_symmetry.space_group_name_H-M   'P 1'
#
loop_
_entity.id
_entity.type
_entity.pdbx_description
1 polymer ?
#
loop_
_entity_poly.entity_id
_entity_poly.type
_entity_poly.pdbx_seq_one_letter_code
_entity_poly.pdbx_strand_id
1 'polypeptide(L)'
;MLNSLSLEGVGPAQTLGLELKPRLNFLTGDNGLGKSFVLDIAWWSLTRTWARKVMAAPRQAAVQSSIDFSYDGSAGPFSFKSTFDHQSQQWLLKQGRPAIPGVVIYAGVDGSFSVWDPARNYWQNDQEESAALNRPRSFEFTPDEVWNGLLTSDGKSQLCNGLISDWVLWQEG
;
A
#
# COMPACT_ATOMS: atom_id res chain seq x y z
N MET A 1 -7.84 -8.33 -7.09
CA MET A 1 -7.17 -7.44 -8.06
C MET A 1 -7.88 -6.10 -8.03
N LEU A 2 -7.17 -4.96 -8.10
CA LEU A 2 -7.79 -3.63 -8.16
C LEU A 2 -8.41 -3.44 -9.57
N ASN A 3 -9.71 -3.12 -9.62
CA ASN A 3 -10.47 -3.02 -10.87
C ASN A 3 -10.71 -1.55 -11.26
N SER A 4 -11.05 -0.72 -10.29
CA SER A 4 -11.28 0.70 -10.53
C SER A 4 -10.78 1.55 -9.38
N LEU A 5 -10.41 2.79 -9.70
CA LEU A 5 -10.01 3.81 -8.74
C LEU A 5 -10.54 5.15 -9.21
N SER A 6 -11.32 5.82 -8.39
CA SER A 6 -11.83 7.16 -8.64
C SER A 6 -11.52 8.08 -7.46
N LEU A 7 -10.96 9.23 -7.76
CA LEU A 7 -10.55 10.23 -6.78
C LEU A 7 -11.32 11.54 -7.04
N GLU A 8 -11.75 12.17 -5.99
CA GLU A 8 -12.42 13.46 -6.03
C GLU A 8 -11.85 14.37 -4.94
N GLY A 9 -11.33 15.53 -5.32
CA GLY A 9 -10.71 16.48 -4.41
C GLY A 9 -9.42 16.01 -3.73
N VAL A 10 -8.71 15.03 -4.30
CA VAL A 10 -7.52 14.40 -3.73
C VAL A 10 -6.38 14.42 -4.75
N GLY A 11 -5.20 14.83 -4.32
CA GLY A 11 -4.00 14.82 -5.16
C GLY A 11 -3.94 15.94 -6.20
N PRO A 12 -3.15 15.77 -7.26
CA PRO A 12 -2.83 16.86 -8.20
C PRO A 12 -4.01 17.26 -9.10
N ALA A 13 -4.90 16.34 -9.42
CA ALA A 13 -6.10 16.62 -10.23
C ALA A 13 -7.35 16.78 -9.34
N GLN A 14 -8.32 17.56 -9.80
CA GLN A 14 -9.58 17.71 -9.07
C GLN A 14 -10.37 16.40 -9.06
N THR A 15 -10.37 15.71 -10.17
CA THR A 15 -10.97 14.39 -10.35
C THR A 15 -10.02 13.50 -11.15
N LEU A 16 -9.95 12.23 -10.78
CA LEU A 16 -9.20 11.22 -11.50
C LEU A 16 -10.01 9.93 -11.50
N GLY A 17 -10.22 9.33 -12.66
CA GLY A 17 -10.84 8.01 -12.80
C GLY A 17 -9.93 7.06 -13.57
N LEU A 18 -9.76 5.85 -13.07
CA LEU A 18 -8.97 4.79 -13.69
C LEU A 18 -9.74 3.49 -13.70
N GLU A 19 -9.80 2.86 -14.85
CA GLU A 19 -10.24 1.48 -15.05
C GLU A 19 -9.01 0.62 -15.30
N LEU A 20 -8.77 -0.35 -14.43
CA LEU A 20 -7.55 -1.13 -14.42
C LEU A 20 -7.77 -2.50 -15.08
N LYS A 21 -6.78 -2.95 -15.84
CA LYS A 21 -6.77 -4.26 -16.49
C LYS A 21 -6.18 -5.33 -15.57
N PRO A 22 -6.54 -6.61 -15.77
CA PRO A 22 -6.21 -7.70 -14.84
C PRO A 22 -4.73 -7.94 -14.58
N ARG A 23 -3.86 -7.65 -15.54
CA ARG A 23 -2.45 -8.08 -15.45
C ARG A 23 -1.47 -6.93 -15.46
N LEU A 24 -1.64 -5.98 -16.36
CA LEU A 24 -0.65 -4.95 -16.61
C LEU A 24 -1.33 -3.61 -16.89
N ASN A 25 -0.89 -2.59 -16.18
CA ASN A 25 -1.33 -1.22 -16.35
C ASN A 25 -0.10 -0.32 -16.39
N PHE A 26 0.01 0.51 -17.40
CA PHE A 26 1.09 1.49 -17.50
C PHE A 26 0.57 2.88 -17.21
N LEU A 27 1.19 3.55 -16.26
CA LEU A 27 0.99 4.96 -15.97
C LEU A 27 2.15 5.74 -16.59
N THR A 28 1.87 6.47 -17.65
CA THR A 28 2.86 7.30 -18.37
C THR A 28 2.56 8.78 -18.18
N GLY A 29 3.55 9.61 -18.39
CA GLY A 29 3.45 11.06 -18.28
C GLY A 29 4.72 11.68 -17.69
N ASP A 30 4.82 13.01 -17.72
CA ASP A 30 5.97 13.75 -17.22
C ASP A 30 6.17 13.61 -15.70
N ASN A 31 7.36 13.96 -15.23
CA ASN A 31 7.65 13.95 -13.79
C ASN A 31 6.77 15.01 -13.08
N GLY A 32 6.33 14.67 -11.89
CA GLY A 32 5.48 15.55 -11.08
C GLY A 32 3.97 15.46 -11.37
N LEU A 33 3.52 14.73 -12.39
CA LEU A 33 2.09 14.57 -12.70
C LEU A 33 1.31 13.66 -11.75
N GLY A 34 1.94 13.16 -10.69
CA GLY A 34 1.24 12.40 -9.66
C GLY A 34 1.17 10.90 -9.90
N LYS A 35 2.01 10.31 -10.76
CA LYS A 35 2.03 8.84 -10.98
C LYS A 35 2.26 8.07 -9.68
N SER A 36 3.26 8.44 -8.89
CA SER A 36 3.54 7.82 -7.59
C SER A 36 2.39 8.03 -6.61
N PHE A 37 1.74 9.20 -6.64
CA PHE A 37 0.56 9.47 -5.84
C PHE A 37 -0.58 8.48 -6.16
N VAL A 38 -0.82 8.18 -7.43
CA VAL A 38 -1.82 7.17 -7.84
C VAL A 38 -1.46 5.80 -7.30
N LEU A 39 -0.19 5.42 -7.32
CA LEU A 39 0.28 4.15 -6.73
C LEU A 39 0.12 4.11 -5.21
N ASP A 40 0.38 5.22 -4.51
CA ASP A 40 0.15 5.34 -3.07
C ASP A 40 -1.34 5.16 -2.71
N ILE A 41 -2.26 5.73 -3.52
CA ILE A 41 -3.69 5.53 -3.35
C ILE A 41 -4.11 4.09 -3.68
N ALA A 42 -3.57 3.50 -4.75
CA ALA A 42 -3.84 2.11 -5.10
C ALA A 42 -3.40 1.16 -3.97
N TRP A 43 -2.22 1.39 -3.40
CA TRP A 43 -1.75 0.69 -2.20
C TRP A 43 -2.75 0.83 -1.05
N TRP A 44 -3.13 2.06 -0.70
CA TRP A 44 -4.07 2.29 0.38
C TRP A 44 -5.44 1.66 0.09
N SER A 45 -5.91 1.70 -1.14
CA SER A 45 -7.17 1.08 -1.55
C SER A 45 -7.20 -0.43 -1.34
N LEU A 46 -6.07 -1.10 -1.41
CA LEU A 46 -5.95 -2.54 -1.18
C LEU A 46 -5.67 -2.88 0.29
N THR A 47 -4.78 -2.13 0.94
CA THR A 47 -4.22 -2.48 2.24
C THR A 47 -4.82 -1.70 3.41
N ARG A 48 -5.39 -0.51 3.17
CA ARG A 48 -5.83 0.46 4.19
C ARG A 48 -4.69 1.00 5.06
N THR A 49 -3.46 0.81 4.61
CA THR A 49 -2.26 1.39 5.20
C THR A 49 -1.61 2.33 4.20
N TRP A 50 -0.71 3.18 4.63
CA TRP A 50 0.04 4.07 3.74
C TRP A 50 1.44 3.53 3.57
N ALA A 51 1.83 3.25 2.33
CA ALA A 51 3.22 2.99 1.99
C ALA A 51 4.06 4.22 2.37
N ARG A 52 5.27 3.99 2.86
CA ARG A 52 6.19 5.08 3.26
C ARG A 52 5.62 6.06 4.30
N LYS A 53 4.52 5.69 4.97
CA LYS A 53 3.86 6.48 6.03
C LYS A 53 3.39 7.89 5.61
N VAL A 54 3.25 8.13 4.32
CA VAL A 54 2.77 9.41 3.77
C VAL A 54 1.31 9.27 3.39
N MET A 55 0.42 9.88 4.18
CA MET A 55 -1.02 9.88 3.91
C MET A 55 -1.35 10.91 2.83
N ALA A 56 -2.16 10.52 1.85
CA ALA A 56 -2.74 11.46 0.91
C ALA A 56 -3.73 12.39 1.61
N ALA A 57 -3.53 13.69 1.46
CA ALA A 57 -4.40 14.71 2.03
C ALA A 57 -5.37 15.27 0.98
N PRO A 58 -6.55 15.78 1.41
CA PRO A 58 -7.43 16.57 0.56
C PRO A 58 -6.74 17.82 0.00
N ARG A 59 -7.12 18.20 -1.21
CA ARG A 59 -6.62 19.45 -1.83
C ARG A 59 -7.05 20.70 -1.10
N GLN A 60 -8.28 20.71 -0.63
CA GLN A 60 -8.91 21.87 0.03
C GLN A 60 -9.72 21.38 1.22
N ALA A 61 -9.58 22.04 2.35
CA ALA A 61 -10.29 21.70 3.58
C ALA A 61 -11.82 21.88 3.49
N ALA A 62 -12.30 22.71 2.57
CA ALA A 62 -13.73 23.03 2.44
C ALA A 62 -14.49 22.10 1.48
N VAL A 63 -13.80 21.22 0.76
CA VAL A 63 -14.43 20.31 -0.24
C VAL A 63 -14.35 18.87 0.30
N GLN A 64 -15.50 18.20 0.29
CA GLN A 64 -15.53 16.79 0.65
C GLN A 64 -14.73 15.98 -0.38
N SER A 65 -13.65 15.36 0.10
CA SER A 65 -12.77 14.55 -0.73
C SER A 65 -13.10 13.07 -0.57
N SER A 66 -13.00 12.33 -1.67
CA SER A 66 -13.31 10.90 -1.67
C SER A 66 -12.32 10.08 -2.49
N ILE A 67 -12.12 8.85 -2.02
CA ILE A 67 -11.43 7.75 -2.71
C ILE A 67 -12.44 6.63 -2.89
N ASP A 68 -12.87 6.38 -4.12
CA ASP A 68 -13.76 5.30 -4.49
C ASP A 68 -12.97 4.24 -5.27
N PHE A 69 -13.13 2.98 -4.90
CA PHE A 69 -12.36 1.90 -5.52
C PHE A 69 -13.12 0.58 -5.45
N SER A 70 -12.77 -0.30 -6.39
CA SER A 70 -13.26 -1.67 -6.42
C SER A 70 -12.11 -2.65 -6.69
N TYR A 71 -12.19 -3.82 -6.09
CA TYR A 71 -11.24 -4.91 -6.35
C TYR A 71 -11.88 -6.28 -6.11
N ASP A 72 -11.28 -7.31 -6.71
CA ASP A 72 -11.64 -8.70 -6.44
C ASP A 72 -10.79 -9.22 -5.27
N GLY A 73 -11.47 -9.48 -4.16
CA GLY A 73 -10.88 -10.09 -2.98
C GLY A 73 -11.10 -11.61 -2.94
N SER A 74 -10.55 -12.27 -1.94
CA SER A 74 -10.70 -13.72 -1.73
C SER A 74 -12.15 -14.18 -1.52
N ALA A 75 -13.02 -13.29 -1.04
CA ALA A 75 -14.44 -13.53 -0.80
C ALA A 75 -15.35 -13.03 -1.93
N GLY A 76 -14.78 -12.54 -3.04
CA GLY A 76 -15.51 -11.97 -4.17
C GLY A 76 -15.25 -10.48 -4.38
N PRO A 77 -16.02 -9.84 -5.28
CA PRO A 77 -15.87 -8.43 -5.60
C PRO A 77 -16.20 -7.55 -4.39
N PHE A 78 -15.42 -6.50 -4.24
CA PHE A 78 -15.54 -5.53 -3.17
C PHE A 78 -15.48 -4.11 -3.74
N SER A 79 -16.36 -3.23 -3.29
CA SER A 79 -16.32 -1.80 -3.59
C SER A 79 -16.51 -0.99 -2.32
N PHE A 80 -15.87 0.17 -2.28
CA PHE A 80 -16.00 1.07 -1.15
C PHE A 80 -15.63 2.50 -1.55
N LYS A 81 -16.44 3.47 -1.11
CA LYS A 81 -16.14 4.89 -1.19
C LYS A 81 -15.75 5.39 0.19
N SER A 82 -14.50 5.80 0.32
CA SER A 82 -14.00 6.44 1.53
C SER A 82 -14.07 7.95 1.38
N THR A 83 -14.48 8.63 2.43
CA THR A 83 -14.44 10.09 2.54
C THR A 83 -13.44 10.51 3.60
N PHE A 84 -12.86 11.70 3.44
CA PHE A 84 -11.93 12.23 4.42
C PHE A 84 -12.68 12.89 5.57
N ASP A 85 -12.40 12.46 6.79
CA ASP A 85 -12.90 13.11 8.00
C ASP A 85 -11.92 14.18 8.46
N HIS A 86 -12.32 15.43 8.33
CA HIS A 86 -11.51 16.57 8.72
C HIS A 86 -11.34 16.72 10.23
N GLN A 87 -12.24 16.14 11.03
CA GLN A 87 -12.15 16.21 12.48
C GLN A 87 -11.07 15.26 13.01
N SER A 88 -11.08 14.02 12.55
CA SER A 88 -10.07 13.02 12.93
C SER A 88 -8.83 13.05 12.05
N GLN A 89 -8.82 13.84 10.95
CA GLN A 89 -7.74 13.90 9.96
C GLN A 89 -7.42 12.54 9.36
N GLN A 90 -8.44 11.75 9.07
CA GLN A 90 -8.31 10.38 8.58
C GLN A 90 -9.30 10.05 7.47
N TRP A 91 -8.92 9.10 6.64
CA TRP A 91 -9.82 8.47 5.68
C TRP A 91 -10.72 7.47 6.39
N LEU A 92 -12.03 7.60 6.21
CA LEU A 92 -12.99 6.70 6.82
C LEU A 92 -12.81 5.28 6.30
N LEU A 93 -12.78 4.31 7.20
CA LEU A 93 -12.65 2.90 6.90
C LEU A 93 -14.03 2.23 6.95
N LYS A 94 -14.24 1.24 6.09
CA LYS A 94 -15.43 0.39 6.17
C LYS A 94 -15.39 -0.40 7.47
N GLN A 95 -16.47 -0.36 8.22
CA GLN A 95 -16.63 -1.17 9.41
C GLN A 95 -16.76 -2.67 9.05
N GLY A 96 -16.36 -3.53 9.97
CA GLY A 96 -16.41 -4.97 9.82
C GLY A 96 -15.13 -5.58 9.24
N ARG A 97 -15.18 -6.89 8.98
CA ARG A 97 -14.02 -7.64 8.49
C ARG A 97 -13.60 -7.10 7.12
N PRO A 98 -12.35 -6.72 6.96
CA PRO A 98 -11.86 -6.20 5.68
C PRO A 98 -11.80 -7.32 4.63
N ALA A 99 -12.13 -6.97 3.39
CA ALA A 99 -11.85 -7.84 2.27
C ALA A 99 -10.33 -7.99 2.07
N ILE A 100 -9.90 -9.18 1.71
CA ILE A 100 -8.48 -9.54 1.57
C ILE A 100 -8.12 -9.53 0.08
N PRO A 101 -7.28 -8.60 -0.40
CA PRO A 101 -6.92 -8.51 -1.82
C PRO A 101 -5.89 -9.56 -2.26
N GLY A 102 -5.23 -10.23 -1.32
CA GLY A 102 -4.02 -11.03 -1.53
C GLY A 102 -2.75 -10.29 -1.08
N VAL A 103 -1.59 -10.81 -1.43
CA VAL A 103 -0.32 -10.13 -1.18
C VAL A 103 -0.22 -8.90 -2.07
N VAL A 104 0.18 -7.77 -1.47
CA VAL A 104 0.41 -6.50 -2.18
C VAL A 104 1.86 -6.08 -1.97
N ILE A 105 2.55 -5.77 -3.06
CA ILE A 105 3.94 -5.32 -3.04
C ILE A 105 4.01 -3.95 -3.71
N TYR A 106 4.66 -3.01 -3.06
CA TYR A 106 4.98 -1.69 -3.59
C TYR A 106 6.50 -1.56 -3.68
N ALA A 107 7.02 -1.44 -4.90
CA ALA A 107 8.43 -1.16 -5.13
C ALA A 107 8.63 0.35 -5.26
N GLY A 108 9.43 0.92 -4.38
CA GLY A 108 9.80 2.33 -4.39
C GLY A 108 10.83 2.63 -5.49
N VAL A 109 10.77 3.85 -6.03
CA VAL A 109 11.73 4.32 -7.02
C VAL A 109 13.17 4.43 -6.46
N ASP A 110 13.29 4.51 -5.16
CA ASP A 110 14.54 4.52 -4.39
C ASP A 110 15.11 3.12 -4.12
N GLY A 111 14.41 2.06 -4.55
CA GLY A 111 14.78 0.68 -4.29
C GLY A 111 14.24 0.12 -2.98
N SER A 112 13.41 0.87 -2.25
CA SER A 112 12.68 0.37 -1.07
C SER A 112 11.51 -0.52 -1.48
N PHE A 113 11.03 -1.36 -0.55
CA PHE A 113 9.83 -2.16 -0.74
C PHE A 113 8.91 -2.06 0.46
N SER A 114 7.61 -1.94 0.17
CA SER A 114 6.54 -2.15 1.15
C SER A 114 5.79 -3.42 0.78
N VAL A 115 5.61 -4.33 1.72
CA VAL A 115 4.91 -5.59 1.51
C VAL A 115 3.75 -5.70 2.49
N TRP A 116 2.56 -5.95 1.97
CA TRP A 116 1.41 -6.28 2.78
C TRP A 116 0.97 -7.72 2.49
N ASP A 117 1.13 -8.57 3.50
CA ASP A 117 0.78 -9.99 3.44
C ASP A 117 -0.40 -10.24 4.39
N PRO A 118 -1.60 -10.57 3.88
CA PRO A 118 -2.76 -10.79 4.73
C PRO A 118 -2.57 -11.93 5.74
N ALA A 119 -1.79 -12.94 5.40
CA ALA A 119 -1.56 -14.07 6.30
C ALA A 119 -0.66 -13.70 7.48
N ARG A 120 0.35 -12.86 7.27
CA ARG A 120 1.32 -12.48 8.30
C ARG A 120 0.94 -11.20 9.02
N ASN A 121 0.39 -10.23 8.31
CA ASN A 121 0.03 -8.95 8.89
C ASN A 121 -1.15 -9.06 9.87
N TYR A 122 -2.05 -10.03 9.73
CA TYR A 122 -3.15 -10.23 10.69
C TYR A 122 -2.71 -10.75 12.06
N TRP A 123 -1.63 -11.52 12.13
CA TRP A 123 -1.18 -12.16 13.36
C TRP A 123 -0.22 -11.32 14.20
N GLN A 124 0.25 -10.19 13.69
CA GLN A 124 1.15 -9.30 14.45
C GLN A 124 0.47 -8.54 15.59
N ASN A 125 -0.86 -8.47 15.62
CA ASN A 125 -1.60 -7.58 16.52
C ASN A 125 -2.39 -8.27 17.64
N ASP A 126 -2.17 -9.56 17.92
CA ASP A 126 -2.86 -10.26 19.00
C ASP A 126 -2.51 -9.75 20.42
N GLN A 127 -1.65 -8.74 20.54
CA GLN A 127 -1.22 -8.20 21.83
C GLN A 127 -1.74 -6.80 22.18
N GLU A 128 -2.49 -6.13 21.30
CA GLU A 128 -3.07 -4.82 21.60
C GLU A 128 -4.59 -4.84 21.48
N GLU A 129 -5.29 -4.65 22.60
CA GLU A 129 -6.76 -4.63 22.74
C GLU A 129 -7.49 -3.54 21.93
N SER A 130 -6.81 -2.73 21.15
CA SER A 130 -7.40 -1.73 20.26
C SER A 130 -7.56 -2.18 18.81
N ALA A 131 -7.51 -3.47 18.56
CA ALA A 131 -7.43 -4.10 17.23
C ALA A 131 -8.62 -3.85 16.28
N ALA A 132 -9.72 -3.28 16.73
CA ALA A 132 -10.90 -3.07 15.86
C ALA A 132 -10.70 -1.97 14.81
N LEU A 133 -9.72 -1.10 14.96
CA LEU A 133 -9.44 0.04 14.09
C LEU A 133 -8.05 0.02 13.44
N ASN A 134 -7.12 -0.74 13.98
CA ASN A 134 -5.74 -0.77 13.48
C ASN A 134 -5.52 -1.98 12.58
N ARG A 135 -5.56 -1.75 11.26
CA ARG A 135 -5.04 -2.74 10.34
C ARG A 135 -3.54 -2.93 10.58
N PRO A 136 -3.06 -4.18 10.50
CA PRO A 136 -1.64 -4.45 10.64
C PRO A 136 -0.86 -3.63 9.62
N ARG A 137 0.25 -3.06 10.08
CA ARG A 137 1.14 -2.27 9.23
C ARG A 137 1.79 -3.17 8.19
N SER A 138 2.10 -2.59 7.03
CA SER A 138 2.96 -3.24 6.04
C SER A 138 4.36 -3.48 6.61
N PHE A 139 5.04 -4.47 6.06
CA PHE A 139 6.48 -4.61 6.23
C PHE A 139 7.16 -3.62 5.29
N GLU A 140 8.08 -2.84 5.85
CA GLU A 140 8.85 -1.85 5.10
C GLU A 140 10.32 -2.29 5.06
N PHE A 141 10.88 -2.33 3.87
CA PHE A 141 12.28 -2.68 3.64
C PHE A 141 13.00 -1.51 3.01
N THR A 142 14.09 -1.10 3.62
CA THR A 142 14.98 -0.07 3.08
C THR A 142 15.76 -0.60 1.88
N PRO A 143 16.30 0.26 0.99
CA PRO A 143 17.17 -0.17 -0.10
C PRO A 143 18.35 -1.01 0.38
N ASP A 144 18.94 -0.66 1.52
CA ASP A 144 20.08 -1.40 2.09
C ASP A 144 19.68 -2.82 2.51
N GLU A 145 18.55 -2.97 3.19
CA GLU A 145 18.01 -4.29 3.56
C GLU A 145 17.66 -5.15 2.34
N VAL A 146 17.19 -4.54 1.26
CA VAL A 146 16.90 -5.25 0.01
C VAL A 146 18.18 -5.75 -0.66
N TRP A 147 19.23 -4.92 -0.71
CA TRP A 147 20.48 -5.27 -1.37
C TRP A 147 21.38 -6.18 -0.53
N ASN A 148 21.52 -5.90 0.77
CA ASN A 148 22.48 -6.56 1.65
C ASN A 148 21.86 -7.63 2.54
N GLY A 149 20.52 -7.71 2.58
CA GLY A 149 19.78 -8.64 3.43
C GLY A 149 19.38 -8.05 4.77
N LEU A 150 18.58 -8.81 5.49
CA LEU A 150 18.04 -8.44 6.79
C LEU A 150 18.77 -9.17 7.90
N LEU A 151 19.23 -8.42 8.89
CA LEU A 151 19.87 -8.93 10.09
C LEU A 151 18.86 -9.11 11.23
N THR A 152 19.16 -9.99 12.18
CA THR A 152 18.46 -10.08 13.46
C THR A 152 18.59 -8.77 14.22
N SER A 153 17.70 -8.50 15.17
CA SER A 153 17.69 -7.28 15.98
C SER A 153 18.97 -7.06 16.79
N ASP A 154 19.72 -8.13 17.06
CA ASP A 154 21.04 -8.08 17.72
C ASP A 154 22.21 -7.91 16.73
N GLY A 155 21.92 -7.87 15.43
CA GLY A 155 22.90 -7.70 14.35
C GLY A 155 23.89 -8.86 14.14
N LYS A 156 23.68 -10.00 14.82
CA LYS A 156 24.65 -11.11 14.82
C LYS A 156 24.38 -12.18 13.80
N SER A 157 23.13 -12.30 13.37
CA SER A 157 22.70 -13.33 12.42
C SER A 157 21.92 -12.72 11.27
N GLN A 158 22.05 -13.31 10.12
CA GLN A 158 21.28 -12.91 8.94
C GLN A 158 19.95 -13.65 8.92
N LEU A 159 18.85 -12.90 8.85
CA LEU A 159 17.48 -13.45 8.72
C LEU A 159 17.18 -13.87 7.29
N CYS A 160 17.62 -13.08 6.31
CA CYS A 160 17.53 -13.41 4.90
C CYS A 160 18.71 -12.80 4.14
N ASN A 161 19.08 -13.45 3.06
CA ASN A 161 20.06 -12.91 2.14
C ASN A 161 19.51 -11.68 1.42
N GLY A 162 20.40 -10.76 1.05
CA GLY A 162 20.06 -9.69 0.12
C GLY A 162 20.25 -10.11 -1.32
N LEU A 163 19.75 -9.27 -2.23
CA LEU A 163 19.83 -9.52 -3.67
C LEU A 163 21.28 -9.71 -4.17
N ILE A 164 22.26 -9.06 -3.55
CA ILE A 164 23.68 -9.22 -3.91
C ILE A 164 24.13 -10.66 -3.65
N SER A 165 23.85 -11.19 -2.47
CA SER A 165 24.23 -12.57 -2.13
C SER A 165 23.52 -13.59 -3.00
N ASP A 166 22.21 -13.41 -3.23
CA ASP A 166 21.43 -14.31 -4.07
C ASP A 166 21.89 -14.27 -5.52
N TRP A 167 22.27 -13.11 -6.03
CA TRP A 167 22.82 -12.95 -7.38
C TRP A 167 24.16 -13.66 -7.54
N VAL A 168 25.07 -13.54 -6.56
CA VAL A 168 26.36 -14.24 -6.57
C VAL A 168 26.16 -15.76 -6.56
N LEU A 169 25.31 -16.26 -5.67
CA LEU A 169 24.97 -17.68 -5.61
C LEU A 169 24.38 -18.21 -6.92
N TRP A 170 23.60 -17.40 -7.61
CA TRP A 170 23.02 -17.74 -8.92
C TRP A 170 24.07 -17.84 -10.04
N GLN A 171 25.15 -17.08 -9.94
CA GLN A 171 26.24 -17.11 -10.92
C GLN A 171 27.23 -18.25 -10.69
N GLU A 172 27.33 -18.74 -9.47
CA GLU A 172 28.25 -19.82 -9.09
C GLU A 172 27.65 -21.24 -9.21
N GLY A 173 26.33 -21.35 -9.39
CA GLY A 173 25.59 -22.63 -9.55
C GLY A 173 25.29 -22.97 -10.98
#